data_37b56f85f2a7c19c33e8bb6bddb44e3d
#
_entry.id   37b56f85f2a7c19c33e8bb6bddb44e3d
#
_cell.length_a   1.000
_cell.length_b   1.000
_cell.length_c   1.000
_cell.angle_alpha   90.00
_cell.angle_beta   90.00
_cell.angle_gamma   90.00
#
_symmetry.space_group_name_H-M   'P 1'
#
loop_
_entity.id
_entity.type
_entity.pdbx_description
1 polymer ?
#
loop_
_entity_poly.entity_id
_entity_poly.type
_entity_poly.pdbx_seq_one_letter_code
_entity_poly.pdbx_strand_id
1 'polypeptide(L)'
;ILANGASILNKNMKDLRLRRLSQLLNNFSYGRGYEVSIDDLEEIFSTSRRNTSTIIKMLQQCGWILWTPAVGRGKNSKITIVASLYQALYECIQADLTEGNLDQIPKYLEAHRSLASRILHLLMHETEKAHKASSTLTVTQYPPVNKLDPAMTYVSAEMQVISAMYDTLLRIDENGHIHNHIAYEYSVTNQGKRYCFWINPHVLCHDGLPLTKLDIIESLDRLFTSEGPYKWLFKQVARVGFDREQNAIFIDLFDPNPLFVFALTTPNASIATKRYQVLGQHRVRVGTGPLHLTHWDDKKLVLVRNSQYFATGALLSTINLCHEGKSLDSFLSFEAENHESEKHPIQAFSTLAIRLRDSGSITKDGLAALLTFIQQQRLIYSEQQGIDIISHFGLLNHEYSEYPVLSGEIVIGHSQWRLKYKRHLINWLTETIEKTGLKVRCLPISDLDAIDEYRDKIDLLLCEELLEQPSRYGLYDWLLTTTSLRFALNQDQFEEHRVNVQKVVANLSDEQELLDLINTKVHHHHLLPLFWGQKVVTKTKQVSGLQLKKNGYLDLHRLWNNHTL
;
A
#
# COMPACT_ATOMS: atom_id res chain seq x y z
N ILE A 1 25.44 11.81 -50.65
CA ILE A 1 24.35 11.04 -51.30
C ILE A 1 24.20 9.66 -50.68
N LEU A 2 25.28 8.97 -50.28
CA LEU A 2 25.23 7.63 -49.65
C LEU A 2 24.70 7.63 -48.21
N ALA A 3 24.90 8.71 -47.43
CA ALA A 3 24.39 8.83 -46.06
C ALA A 3 22.85 9.01 -46.01
N ASN A 4 22.23 9.64 -46.98
CA ASN A 4 20.77 9.80 -47.02
C ASN A 4 20.01 8.51 -47.39
N GLY A 5 20.59 7.62 -48.19
CA GLY A 5 19.96 6.35 -48.57
C GLY A 5 19.83 5.34 -47.41
N ALA A 6 20.84 5.25 -46.52
CA ALA A 6 20.80 4.40 -45.35
C ALA A 6 19.78 4.88 -44.31
N SER A 7 19.61 6.22 -44.16
CA SER A 7 18.63 6.84 -43.25
C SER A 7 17.17 6.54 -43.71
N ILE A 8 16.87 6.62 -44.98
CA ILE A 8 15.51 6.39 -45.54
C ILE A 8 15.13 4.91 -45.42
N LEU A 9 16.06 3.97 -45.69
CA LEU A 9 15.83 2.53 -45.53
C LEU A 9 15.58 2.17 -44.04
N ASN A 10 16.25 2.81 -43.11
CA ASN A 10 16.05 2.57 -41.68
C ASN A 10 14.70 3.13 -41.15
N LYS A 11 14.22 4.24 -41.75
CA LYS A 11 12.95 4.89 -41.38
C LYS A 11 11.71 4.03 -41.72
N ASN A 12 11.67 3.40 -42.89
CA ASN A 12 10.56 2.53 -43.29
C ASN A 12 10.59 1.16 -42.56
N MET A 13 11.72 0.77 -42.01
CA MET A 13 11.85 -0.51 -41.31
C MET A 13 11.21 -0.51 -39.90
N LYS A 14 11.20 0.63 -39.19
CA LYS A 14 10.61 0.69 -37.83
C LYS A 14 9.08 0.46 -37.87
N ASP A 15 8.38 1.09 -38.79
CA ASP A 15 6.92 0.92 -39.00
C ASP A 15 6.59 -0.52 -39.43
N LEU A 16 7.40 -1.11 -40.31
CA LEU A 16 7.23 -2.50 -40.71
C LEU A 16 7.39 -3.46 -39.51
N ARG A 17 8.35 -3.24 -38.61
CA ARG A 17 8.57 -4.07 -37.41
C ARG A 17 7.37 -4.05 -36.49
N LEU A 18 6.83 -2.88 -36.16
CA LEU A 18 5.63 -2.72 -35.32
C LEU A 18 4.41 -3.40 -35.95
N ARG A 19 4.19 -3.24 -37.25
CA ARG A 19 3.13 -3.91 -37.96
C ARG A 19 3.25 -5.44 -37.87
N ARG A 20 4.46 -5.99 -38.03
CA ARG A 20 4.70 -7.44 -37.96
C ARG A 20 4.54 -7.97 -36.54
N LEU A 21 4.97 -7.22 -35.55
CA LEU A 21 4.71 -7.56 -34.13
C LEU A 21 3.20 -7.56 -33.84
N SER A 22 2.45 -6.57 -34.35
CA SER A 22 0.99 -6.52 -34.17
C SER A 22 0.29 -7.72 -34.80
N GLN A 23 0.75 -8.19 -35.99
CA GLN A 23 0.22 -9.40 -36.59
C GLN A 23 0.46 -10.65 -35.73
N LEU A 24 1.61 -10.77 -35.10
CA LEU A 24 1.87 -11.87 -34.15
C LEU A 24 1.00 -11.76 -32.90
N LEU A 25 0.85 -10.58 -32.32
CA LEU A 25 0.04 -10.35 -31.11
C LEU A 25 -1.46 -10.58 -31.33
N ASN A 26 -1.95 -10.48 -32.56
CA ASN A 26 -3.33 -10.83 -32.93
C ASN A 26 -3.58 -12.35 -32.91
N ASN A 27 -2.54 -13.17 -33.06
CA ASN A 27 -2.63 -14.63 -33.17
C ASN A 27 -2.07 -15.36 -31.93
N PHE A 28 -1.15 -14.75 -31.22
CA PHE A 28 -0.44 -15.34 -30.07
C PHE A 28 -0.48 -14.43 -28.86
N SER A 29 -0.69 -15.03 -27.71
CA SER A 29 -0.65 -14.29 -26.44
C SER A 29 0.78 -13.96 -26.04
N TYR A 30 0.99 -12.77 -25.54
CA TYR A 30 2.24 -12.29 -24.97
C TYR A 30 2.75 -13.20 -23.84
N GLY A 31 4.06 -13.40 -23.77
CA GLY A 31 4.74 -14.16 -22.71
C GLY A 31 4.58 -15.68 -22.77
N ARG A 32 3.83 -16.22 -23.72
CA ARG A 32 3.61 -17.66 -23.87
C ARG A 32 4.38 -18.21 -25.09
N GLY A 33 4.99 -19.38 -24.93
CA GLY A 33 5.66 -20.09 -26.02
C GLY A 33 4.64 -20.91 -26.85
N TYR A 34 4.74 -20.81 -28.17
CA TYR A 34 3.90 -21.56 -29.12
C TYR A 34 4.78 -22.38 -30.05
N GLU A 35 4.36 -23.60 -30.33
CA GLU A 35 4.93 -24.39 -31.44
C GLU A 35 4.26 -23.99 -32.72
N VAL A 36 5.05 -23.56 -33.70
CA VAL A 36 4.56 -23.03 -34.99
C VAL A 36 5.38 -23.58 -36.13
N SER A 37 4.75 -23.81 -37.27
CA SER A 37 5.43 -24.06 -38.51
C SER A 37 5.81 -22.75 -39.22
N ILE A 38 6.74 -22.81 -40.18
CA ILE A 38 7.05 -21.64 -41.00
C ILE A 38 5.83 -21.28 -41.88
N ASP A 39 5.05 -22.27 -42.29
CA ASP A 39 3.86 -22.08 -43.15
C ASP A 39 2.75 -21.31 -42.39
N ASP A 40 2.54 -21.59 -41.05
CA ASP A 40 1.63 -20.81 -40.22
C ASP A 40 2.06 -19.33 -40.14
N LEU A 41 3.37 -19.09 -40.06
CA LEU A 41 3.89 -17.71 -40.00
C LEU A 41 3.85 -17.03 -41.39
N GLU A 42 3.95 -17.76 -42.48
CA GLU A 42 3.72 -17.24 -43.84
C GLU A 42 2.29 -16.73 -43.99
N GLU A 43 1.32 -17.47 -43.48
CA GLU A 43 -0.09 -17.07 -43.47
C GLU A 43 -0.32 -15.82 -42.61
N ILE A 44 0.18 -15.82 -41.37
CA ILE A 44 0.05 -14.68 -40.43
C ILE A 44 0.67 -13.41 -41.02
N PHE A 45 1.85 -13.52 -41.60
CA PHE A 45 2.51 -12.37 -42.23
C PHE A 45 2.04 -12.06 -43.65
N SER A 46 1.24 -12.93 -44.23
CA SER A 46 0.79 -12.85 -45.63
C SER A 46 1.97 -12.60 -46.58
N THR A 47 3.00 -13.45 -46.54
CA THR A 47 4.24 -13.23 -47.28
C THR A 47 4.97 -14.55 -47.57
N SER A 48 5.99 -14.52 -48.43
CA SER A 48 6.75 -15.70 -48.81
C SER A 48 7.67 -16.21 -47.70
N ARG A 49 8.01 -17.49 -47.70
CA ARG A 49 8.90 -18.19 -46.76
C ARG A 49 10.22 -17.46 -46.52
N ARG A 50 10.86 -16.98 -47.60
CA ARG A 50 12.10 -16.23 -47.53
C ARG A 50 11.92 -14.93 -46.72
N ASN A 51 10.83 -14.23 -46.97
CA ASN A 51 10.55 -12.96 -46.27
C ASN A 51 10.10 -13.20 -44.81
N THR A 52 9.34 -14.27 -44.53
CA THR A 52 9.00 -14.73 -43.21
C THR A 52 10.24 -14.95 -42.35
N SER A 53 11.24 -15.67 -42.87
CA SER A 53 12.51 -15.88 -42.19
C SER A 53 13.26 -14.56 -41.88
N THR A 54 13.18 -13.60 -42.78
CA THR A 54 13.77 -12.26 -42.60
C THR A 54 13.05 -11.48 -41.51
N ILE A 55 11.71 -11.53 -41.49
CA ILE A 55 10.88 -10.90 -40.45
C ILE A 55 11.17 -11.46 -39.08
N ILE A 56 11.26 -12.80 -38.95
CA ILE A 56 11.60 -13.47 -37.67
C ILE A 56 12.95 -13.01 -37.17
N LYS A 57 13.98 -13.01 -38.02
CA LYS A 57 15.32 -12.53 -37.65
C LYS A 57 15.32 -11.06 -37.20
N MET A 58 14.58 -10.21 -37.92
CA MET A 58 14.43 -8.81 -37.63
C MET A 58 13.75 -8.58 -36.28
N LEU A 59 12.66 -9.26 -35.96
CA LEU A 59 11.97 -9.14 -34.67
C LEU A 59 12.79 -9.71 -33.53
N GLN A 60 13.55 -10.78 -33.77
CA GLN A 60 14.48 -11.36 -32.80
C GLN A 60 15.67 -10.43 -32.51
N GLN A 61 16.19 -9.75 -33.52
CA GLN A 61 17.25 -8.74 -33.34
C GLN A 61 16.77 -7.52 -32.55
N CYS A 62 15.49 -7.17 -32.64
CA CYS A 62 14.88 -6.16 -31.79
C CYS A 62 14.66 -6.63 -30.34
N GLY A 63 14.85 -7.92 -30.05
CA GLY A 63 14.54 -8.48 -28.74
C GLY A 63 13.04 -8.61 -28.45
N TRP A 64 12.16 -8.50 -29.48
CA TRP A 64 10.72 -8.53 -29.31
C TRP A 64 10.12 -9.94 -29.33
N ILE A 65 10.87 -10.91 -29.88
CA ILE A 65 10.51 -12.33 -29.88
C ILE A 65 11.73 -13.18 -29.52
N LEU A 66 11.46 -14.34 -28.94
CA LEU A 66 12.41 -15.45 -28.85
C LEU A 66 12.01 -16.49 -29.89
N TRP A 67 12.96 -16.87 -30.73
CA TRP A 67 12.76 -17.88 -31.75
C TRP A 67 13.73 -19.03 -31.58
N THR A 68 13.20 -20.24 -31.44
CA THR A 68 13.98 -21.48 -31.41
C THR A 68 13.61 -22.32 -32.63
N PRO A 69 14.51 -22.44 -33.63
CA PRO A 69 14.23 -23.20 -34.84
C PRO A 69 14.09 -24.69 -34.53
N ALA A 70 13.24 -25.37 -35.29
CA ALA A 70 13.11 -26.82 -35.21
C ALA A 70 14.39 -27.52 -35.67
N VAL A 71 14.77 -28.57 -34.97
CA VAL A 71 15.90 -29.46 -35.36
C VAL A 71 15.32 -30.80 -35.80
N GLY A 72 15.34 -31.04 -37.11
CA GLY A 72 14.88 -32.29 -37.76
C GLY A 72 13.61 -32.10 -38.63
N ARG A 73 13.43 -33.07 -39.55
CA ARG A 73 12.26 -33.06 -40.46
C ARG A 73 10.97 -33.34 -39.69
N GLY A 74 9.91 -32.51 -39.93
CA GLY A 74 8.57 -32.68 -39.33
C GLY A 74 8.41 -32.16 -37.90
N LYS A 75 9.37 -31.38 -37.35
CA LYS A 75 9.26 -30.72 -36.05
C LYS A 75 8.89 -29.25 -36.20
N ASN A 76 8.10 -28.74 -35.28
CA ASN A 76 7.73 -27.34 -35.22
C ASN A 76 8.80 -26.50 -34.51
N SER A 77 8.96 -25.26 -34.92
CA SER A 77 9.79 -24.26 -34.24
C SER A 77 9.01 -23.66 -33.08
N LYS A 78 9.70 -23.07 -32.13
CA LYS A 78 9.05 -22.40 -30.99
C LYS A 78 9.21 -20.88 -31.08
N ILE A 79 8.10 -20.16 -30.98
CA ILE A 79 8.05 -18.70 -30.89
C ILE A 79 7.50 -18.27 -29.55
N THR A 80 8.11 -17.25 -28.94
CA THR A 80 7.59 -16.57 -27.76
C THR A 80 7.68 -15.08 -27.98
N ILE A 81 6.56 -14.36 -27.85
CA ILE A 81 6.53 -12.90 -27.96
C ILE A 81 6.90 -12.34 -26.59
N VAL A 82 7.98 -11.57 -26.50
CA VAL A 82 8.54 -11.03 -25.24
C VAL A 82 8.45 -9.50 -25.14
N ALA A 83 8.01 -8.80 -26.19
CA ALA A 83 7.69 -7.39 -26.12
C ALA A 83 6.20 -7.17 -26.40
N SER A 84 5.54 -6.36 -25.56
CA SER A 84 4.20 -5.86 -25.85
C SER A 84 4.27 -4.81 -26.99
N LEU A 85 3.12 -4.55 -27.64
CA LEU A 85 3.04 -3.47 -28.61
C LEU A 85 3.40 -2.11 -28.00
N TYR A 86 3.01 -1.88 -26.75
CA TYR A 86 3.36 -0.65 -26.00
C TYR A 86 4.87 -0.51 -25.85
N GLN A 87 5.55 -1.56 -25.38
CA GLN A 87 7.00 -1.54 -25.19
C GLN A 87 7.75 -1.32 -26.50
N ALA A 88 7.39 -2.06 -27.56
CA ALA A 88 8.00 -1.90 -28.86
C ALA A 88 7.78 -0.51 -29.46
N LEU A 89 6.59 0.05 -29.30
CA LEU A 89 6.26 1.40 -29.75
C LEU A 89 7.01 2.47 -28.92
N TYR A 90 7.13 2.27 -27.61
CA TYR A 90 7.91 3.15 -26.72
C TYR A 90 9.37 3.21 -27.16
N GLU A 91 10.02 2.06 -27.37
CA GLU A 91 11.40 1.98 -27.85
C GLU A 91 11.59 2.68 -29.20
N CYS A 92 10.63 2.51 -30.14
CA CYS A 92 10.70 3.18 -31.44
C CYS A 92 10.56 4.70 -31.32
N ILE A 93 9.57 5.19 -30.59
CA ILE A 93 9.32 6.63 -30.41
C ILE A 93 10.50 7.26 -29.65
N GLN A 94 11.00 6.63 -28.60
CA GLN A 94 12.15 7.13 -27.83
C GLN A 94 13.41 7.23 -28.71
N ALA A 95 13.69 6.21 -29.51
CA ALA A 95 14.82 6.23 -30.44
C ALA A 95 14.69 7.35 -31.49
N ASP A 96 13.49 7.53 -32.07
CA ASP A 96 13.27 8.56 -33.07
C ASP A 96 13.35 9.98 -32.48
N LEU A 97 12.87 10.19 -31.26
CA LEU A 97 13.05 11.47 -30.56
C LEU A 97 14.53 11.75 -30.25
N THR A 98 15.27 10.74 -29.81
CA THR A 98 16.70 10.86 -29.51
C THR A 98 17.53 11.11 -30.77
N GLU A 99 17.17 10.49 -31.89
CA GLU A 99 17.81 10.65 -33.19
C GLU A 99 17.34 11.91 -33.95
N GLY A 100 16.32 12.65 -33.43
CA GLY A 100 15.73 13.82 -34.08
C GLY A 100 14.84 13.49 -35.29
N ASN A 101 14.37 12.26 -35.43
CA ASN A 101 13.51 11.78 -36.53
C ASN A 101 12.02 12.13 -36.32
N LEU A 102 11.70 13.41 -36.13
CA LEU A 102 10.36 13.87 -35.77
C LEU A 102 9.30 13.59 -36.85
N ASP A 103 9.68 13.38 -38.10
CA ASP A 103 8.81 13.04 -39.22
C ASP A 103 8.17 11.63 -39.09
N GLN A 104 8.65 10.78 -38.18
CA GLN A 104 8.03 9.47 -37.90
C GLN A 104 6.87 9.56 -36.89
N ILE A 105 6.86 10.58 -36.03
CA ILE A 105 5.86 10.73 -34.95
C ILE A 105 4.42 10.76 -35.46
N PRO A 106 4.08 11.51 -36.56
CA PRO A 106 2.72 11.46 -37.11
C PRO A 106 2.27 10.06 -37.54
N LYS A 107 3.17 9.22 -38.05
CA LYS A 107 2.84 7.84 -38.48
C LYS A 107 2.51 6.96 -37.29
N TYR A 108 3.23 7.09 -36.16
CA TYR A 108 2.88 6.37 -34.92
C TYR A 108 1.52 6.81 -34.38
N LEU A 109 1.21 8.11 -34.45
CA LEU A 109 -0.09 8.64 -34.04
C LEU A 109 -1.22 8.17 -34.94
N GLU A 110 -0.97 8.03 -36.22
CA GLU A 110 -1.95 7.51 -37.20
C GLU A 110 -2.22 6.01 -36.95
N ALA A 111 -1.15 5.21 -36.82
CA ALA A 111 -1.26 3.76 -36.69
C ALA A 111 -1.70 3.30 -35.27
N HIS A 112 -1.30 4.03 -34.20
CA HIS A 112 -1.46 3.63 -32.80
C HIS A 112 -1.90 4.79 -31.91
N ARG A 113 -2.87 5.58 -32.33
CA ARG A 113 -3.25 6.89 -31.80
C ARG A 113 -3.23 7.01 -30.25
N SER A 114 -3.95 6.14 -29.56
CA SER A 114 -4.06 6.20 -28.09
C SER A 114 -2.74 5.85 -27.38
N LEU A 115 -2.04 4.82 -27.87
CA LEU A 115 -0.76 4.39 -27.30
C LEU A 115 0.35 5.39 -27.59
N ALA A 116 0.46 5.86 -28.84
CA ALA A 116 1.49 6.80 -29.26
C ALA A 116 1.34 8.15 -28.57
N SER A 117 0.13 8.69 -28.44
CA SER A 117 -0.15 9.94 -27.70
C SER A 117 0.30 9.83 -26.24
N ARG A 118 0.01 8.71 -25.60
CA ARG A 118 0.39 8.48 -24.21
C ARG A 118 1.91 8.37 -24.04
N ILE A 119 2.58 7.64 -24.95
CA ILE A 119 4.04 7.50 -24.93
C ILE A 119 4.70 8.85 -25.18
N LEU A 120 4.24 9.63 -26.15
CA LEU A 120 4.77 10.96 -26.42
C LEU A 120 4.62 11.89 -25.23
N HIS A 121 3.46 11.89 -24.59
CA HIS A 121 3.23 12.68 -23.37
C HIS A 121 4.25 12.31 -22.28
N LEU A 122 4.48 11.01 -22.06
CA LEU A 122 5.47 10.55 -21.09
C LEU A 122 6.89 10.98 -21.46
N LEU A 123 7.31 10.77 -22.72
CA LEU A 123 8.66 11.09 -23.18
C LEU A 123 8.91 12.60 -23.23
N MET A 124 7.92 13.41 -23.60
CA MET A 124 8.05 14.88 -23.54
C MET A 124 8.21 15.38 -22.11
N HIS A 125 7.48 14.81 -21.17
CA HIS A 125 7.68 15.09 -19.75
C HIS A 125 9.06 14.63 -19.22
N GLU A 126 9.61 13.56 -19.75
CA GLU A 126 10.95 13.09 -19.39
C GLU A 126 12.05 13.98 -19.98
N THR A 127 11.91 14.44 -21.22
CA THR A 127 12.88 15.34 -21.87
C THR A 127 12.89 16.74 -21.28
N GLU A 128 11.77 17.31 -20.89
CA GLU A 128 11.72 18.58 -20.14
C GLU A 128 12.41 18.47 -18.77
N LYS A 129 12.45 17.28 -18.19
CA LYS A 129 13.06 17.01 -16.88
C LYS A 129 14.52 16.58 -16.95
N ALA A 130 15.01 16.07 -18.08
CA ALA A 130 16.43 15.71 -18.24
C ALA A 130 17.36 16.94 -18.17
N HIS A 131 16.84 18.15 -18.38
CA HIS A 131 17.57 19.42 -18.18
C HIS A 131 17.47 19.97 -16.76
N LYS A 132 16.65 19.42 -15.87
CA LYS A 132 16.59 19.80 -14.45
C LYS A 132 17.11 18.63 -13.60
N ALA A 133 18.17 18.90 -12.83
CA ALA A 133 18.86 17.98 -11.93
C ALA A 133 17.95 16.91 -11.32
N SER A 134 18.43 15.67 -11.21
CA SER A 134 17.70 14.51 -10.68
C SER A 134 16.86 14.91 -9.47
N SER A 135 15.54 14.87 -9.60
CA SER A 135 14.66 15.22 -8.51
C SER A 135 14.61 14.05 -7.51
N THR A 136 15.63 14.00 -6.69
CA THR A 136 15.75 13.02 -5.61
C THR A 136 15.35 13.66 -4.29
N LEU A 137 14.57 12.96 -3.50
CA LEU A 137 14.23 13.33 -2.13
C LEU A 137 14.77 12.27 -1.16
N THR A 138 15.34 12.71 -0.06
CA THR A 138 15.72 11.85 1.05
C THR A 138 14.78 12.07 2.23
N VAL A 139 14.11 11.02 2.66
CA VAL A 139 13.34 10.97 3.90
C VAL A 139 14.24 10.37 4.98
N THR A 140 14.55 11.16 5.99
CA THR A 140 15.42 10.73 7.10
C THR A 140 14.60 10.22 8.29
N GLN A 141 15.22 9.40 9.13
CA GLN A 141 14.59 8.81 10.33
C GLN A 141 13.27 8.07 9.99
N TYR A 142 13.22 7.50 8.80
CA TYR A 142 12.10 6.65 8.41
C TYR A 142 12.13 5.37 9.26
N PRO A 143 10.98 4.94 9.84
CA PRO A 143 10.96 3.73 10.65
C PRO A 143 11.44 2.50 9.86
N PRO A 144 12.11 1.53 10.51
CA PRO A 144 12.51 0.29 9.86
C PRO A 144 11.33 -0.43 9.21
N VAL A 145 11.57 -1.02 8.04
CA VAL A 145 10.60 -1.78 7.26
C VAL A 145 11.05 -3.23 7.22
N ASN A 146 10.20 -4.13 7.68
CA ASN A 146 10.51 -5.57 7.77
C ASN A 146 9.71 -6.39 6.75
N LYS A 147 8.49 -5.95 6.42
CA LYS A 147 7.57 -6.66 5.53
C LYS A 147 6.96 -5.69 4.53
N LEU A 148 6.93 -6.06 3.24
CA LEU A 148 6.26 -5.30 2.18
C LEU A 148 5.24 -6.20 1.45
N ASP A 149 4.46 -6.93 2.22
CA ASP A 149 3.37 -7.76 1.74
C ASP A 149 2.03 -7.19 2.23
N PRO A 150 1.18 -6.67 1.32
CA PRO A 150 -0.08 -6.03 1.70
C PRO A 150 -0.98 -6.88 2.60
N ALA A 151 -1.03 -8.19 2.37
CA ALA A 151 -1.89 -9.08 3.15
C ALA A 151 -1.33 -9.44 4.54
N MET A 152 -0.06 -9.12 4.83
CA MET A 152 0.67 -9.65 5.98
C MET A 152 1.22 -8.58 6.93
N THR A 153 1.00 -7.29 6.66
CA THR A 153 1.46 -6.20 7.54
C THR A 153 0.35 -5.21 7.89
N TYR A 154 0.47 -4.60 9.06
CA TYR A 154 -0.37 -3.48 9.51
C TYR A 154 0.49 -2.31 10.04
N VAL A 155 1.81 -2.44 9.99
CA VAL A 155 2.72 -1.40 10.46
C VAL A 155 2.64 -0.17 9.55
N SER A 156 2.33 0.99 10.12
CA SER A 156 2.07 2.23 9.39
C SER A 156 3.17 2.60 8.39
N ALA A 157 4.44 2.45 8.77
CA ALA A 157 5.57 2.74 7.87
C ALA A 157 5.62 1.81 6.66
N GLU A 158 5.33 0.52 6.85
CA GLU A 158 5.26 -0.48 5.80
C GLU A 158 4.06 -0.23 4.88
N MET A 159 2.89 0.08 5.46
CA MET A 159 1.67 0.41 4.73
C MET A 159 1.83 1.66 3.85
N GLN A 160 2.60 2.64 4.30
CA GLN A 160 2.93 3.81 3.51
C GLN A 160 3.79 3.47 2.29
N VAL A 161 4.78 2.58 2.42
CA VAL A 161 5.58 2.09 1.28
C VAL A 161 4.72 1.24 0.35
N ILE A 162 3.89 0.36 0.90
CA ILE A 162 2.93 -0.47 0.15
C ILE A 162 2.02 0.41 -0.71
N SER A 163 1.44 1.48 -0.15
CA SER A 163 0.54 2.39 -0.88
C SER A 163 1.25 3.15 -2.02
N ALA A 164 2.57 3.23 -2.00
CA ALA A 164 3.36 3.82 -3.07
C ALA A 164 3.76 2.80 -4.15
N MET A 165 3.87 1.51 -3.79
CA MET A 165 4.33 0.43 -4.68
C MET A 165 3.19 -0.32 -5.36
N TYR A 166 2.01 -0.34 -4.75
CA TYR A 166 0.87 -1.12 -5.20
C TYR A 166 -0.37 -0.24 -5.32
N ASP A 167 -1.34 -0.72 -6.10
CA ASP A 167 -2.64 -0.09 -6.24
C ASP A 167 -3.77 -1.02 -5.79
N THR A 168 -4.87 -0.41 -5.43
CA THR A 168 -6.13 -1.07 -5.08
C THR A 168 -7.11 -1.04 -6.24
N LEU A 169 -8.17 -1.83 -6.19
CA LEU A 169 -9.24 -1.77 -7.20
C LEU A 169 -9.91 -0.39 -7.23
N LEU A 170 -10.13 0.19 -6.07
CA LEU A 170 -10.77 1.48 -5.85
C LEU A 170 -9.87 2.35 -4.98
N ARG A 171 -10.04 3.66 -5.01
CA ARG A 171 -9.41 4.62 -4.11
C ARG A 171 -10.45 5.43 -3.35
N ILE A 172 -10.01 6.05 -2.26
CA ILE A 172 -10.81 6.97 -1.47
C ILE A 172 -10.16 8.35 -1.47
N ASP A 173 -10.95 9.41 -1.60
CA ASP A 173 -10.48 10.79 -1.47
C ASP A 173 -10.50 11.30 -0.02
N GLU A 174 -10.08 12.54 0.18
CA GLU A 174 -10.02 13.18 1.51
C GLU A 174 -11.40 13.40 2.14
N ASN A 175 -12.46 13.39 1.32
CA ASN A 175 -13.85 13.55 1.76
C ASN A 175 -14.54 12.21 2.07
N GLY A 176 -13.86 11.10 1.82
CA GLY A 176 -14.41 9.77 2.02
C GLY A 176 -15.19 9.22 0.82
N HIS A 177 -15.11 9.87 -0.36
CA HIS A 177 -15.74 9.37 -1.57
C HIS A 177 -14.87 8.33 -2.26
N ILE A 178 -15.51 7.27 -2.76
CA ILE A 178 -14.85 6.20 -3.48
C ILE A 178 -14.69 6.59 -4.94
N HIS A 179 -13.50 6.37 -5.48
CA HIS A 179 -13.14 6.59 -6.86
C HIS A 179 -12.65 5.31 -7.52
N ASN A 180 -12.97 5.16 -8.79
CA ASN A 180 -12.45 4.10 -9.63
C ASN A 180 -10.93 4.23 -9.78
N HIS A 181 -10.21 3.08 -9.84
CA HIS A 181 -8.77 3.08 -10.01
C HIS A 181 -8.29 1.94 -10.91
N ILE A 182 -7.80 0.79 -10.38
CA ILE A 182 -7.54 -0.39 -11.23
C ILE A 182 -8.85 -0.84 -11.89
N ALA A 183 -9.96 -0.85 -11.15
CA ALA A 183 -11.29 -0.98 -11.74
C ALA A 183 -11.74 0.37 -12.30
N TYR A 184 -12.15 0.40 -13.57
CA TYR A 184 -12.73 1.60 -14.18
C TYR A 184 -14.22 1.76 -13.86
N GLU A 185 -14.86 0.71 -13.36
CA GLU A 185 -16.25 0.70 -12.92
C GLU A 185 -16.47 -0.40 -11.87
N TYR A 186 -17.41 -0.21 -10.98
CA TYR A 186 -17.88 -1.25 -10.07
C TYR A 186 -19.38 -1.15 -9.83
N SER A 187 -20.00 -2.27 -9.46
CA SER A 187 -21.40 -2.32 -9.05
C SER A 187 -21.60 -3.23 -7.85
N VAL A 188 -22.67 -2.97 -7.11
CA VAL A 188 -23.10 -3.80 -5.99
C VAL A 188 -24.46 -4.38 -6.31
N THR A 189 -24.58 -5.69 -6.28
CA THR A 189 -25.80 -6.44 -6.65
C THR A 189 -26.16 -7.47 -5.57
N ASN A 190 -27.17 -8.27 -5.81
CA ASN A 190 -27.61 -9.31 -4.87
C ASN A 190 -27.82 -8.77 -3.44
N GLN A 191 -28.58 -7.66 -3.33
CA GLN A 191 -28.91 -7.02 -2.05
C GLN A 191 -27.67 -6.66 -1.20
N GLY A 192 -26.58 -6.22 -1.85
CA GLY A 192 -25.34 -5.84 -1.17
C GLY A 192 -24.36 -6.97 -0.90
N LYS A 193 -24.62 -8.18 -1.41
CA LYS A 193 -23.73 -9.34 -1.23
C LYS A 193 -22.73 -9.56 -2.34
N ARG A 194 -22.93 -9.02 -3.54
CA ARG A 194 -22.01 -9.18 -4.68
C ARG A 194 -21.48 -7.83 -5.16
N TYR A 195 -20.15 -7.74 -5.21
CA TYR A 195 -19.40 -6.64 -5.77
C TYR A 195 -18.79 -7.10 -7.09
N CYS A 196 -19.06 -6.38 -8.19
CA CYS A 196 -18.51 -6.64 -9.52
C CYS A 196 -17.59 -5.51 -9.93
N PHE A 197 -16.43 -5.84 -10.55
CA PHE A 197 -15.39 -4.89 -10.93
C PHE A 197 -14.97 -5.10 -12.37
N TRP A 198 -15.00 -4.04 -13.18
CA TRP A 198 -14.50 -4.02 -14.55
C TRP A 198 -13.11 -3.40 -14.57
N ILE A 199 -12.13 -4.16 -15.05
CA ILE A 199 -10.71 -3.86 -14.88
C ILE A 199 -10.17 -3.07 -16.06
N ASN A 200 -9.42 -2.00 -15.77
CA ASN A 200 -8.72 -1.21 -16.76
C ASN A 200 -7.67 -2.06 -17.48
N PRO A 201 -7.81 -2.29 -18.81
CA PRO A 201 -6.90 -3.16 -19.56
C PRO A 201 -5.50 -2.56 -19.79
N HIS A 202 -5.29 -1.29 -19.44
CA HIS A 202 -4.04 -0.57 -19.67
C HIS A 202 -3.12 -0.51 -18.45
N VAL A 203 -3.43 -1.27 -17.39
CA VAL A 203 -2.58 -1.33 -16.20
C VAL A 203 -1.38 -2.22 -16.45
N LEU A 204 -0.18 -1.66 -16.32
CA LEU A 204 1.09 -2.37 -16.39
C LEU A 204 1.67 -2.54 -14.98
N CYS A 205 2.29 -3.69 -14.75
CA CYS A 205 3.06 -3.96 -13.55
C CYS A 205 4.49 -3.41 -13.66
N HIS A 206 5.21 -3.31 -12.55
CA HIS A 206 6.58 -2.80 -12.50
C HIS A 206 7.58 -3.57 -13.38
N ASP A 207 7.28 -4.81 -13.72
CA ASP A 207 8.07 -5.64 -14.63
C ASP A 207 7.70 -5.43 -16.12
N GLY A 208 6.85 -4.45 -16.43
CA GLY A 208 6.40 -4.13 -17.77
C GLY A 208 5.31 -5.05 -18.33
N LEU A 209 4.90 -6.08 -17.57
CA LEU A 209 3.84 -6.99 -17.98
C LEU A 209 2.46 -6.41 -17.65
N PRO A 210 1.42 -6.66 -18.50
CA PRO A 210 0.05 -6.29 -18.18
C PRO A 210 -0.43 -6.96 -16.89
N LEU A 211 -1.21 -6.22 -16.11
CA LEU A 211 -1.94 -6.78 -14.98
C LEU A 211 -3.09 -7.63 -15.50
N THR A 212 -3.11 -8.91 -15.17
CA THR A 212 -4.16 -9.83 -15.60
C THR A 212 -5.27 -9.96 -14.57
N LYS A 213 -6.46 -10.36 -15.02
CA LYS A 213 -7.57 -10.70 -14.10
C LYS A 213 -7.20 -11.82 -13.14
N LEU A 214 -6.37 -12.76 -13.57
CA LEU A 214 -5.88 -13.85 -12.73
C LEU A 214 -4.96 -13.31 -11.63
N ASP A 215 -4.05 -12.38 -11.93
CA ASP A 215 -3.21 -11.72 -10.91
C ASP A 215 -4.07 -11.05 -9.82
N ILE A 216 -5.17 -10.39 -10.22
CA ILE A 216 -6.08 -9.72 -9.30
C ILE A 216 -6.81 -10.72 -8.41
N ILE A 217 -7.43 -11.76 -9.02
CA ILE A 217 -8.17 -12.79 -8.28
C ILE A 217 -7.26 -13.49 -7.28
N GLU A 218 -6.07 -13.88 -7.70
CA GLU A 218 -5.10 -14.56 -6.84
C GLU A 218 -4.57 -13.66 -5.71
N SER A 219 -4.41 -12.36 -5.97
CA SER A 219 -4.03 -11.38 -4.94
C SER A 219 -5.13 -11.22 -3.90
N LEU A 220 -6.38 -11.09 -4.33
CA LEU A 220 -7.54 -10.97 -3.45
C LEU A 220 -7.81 -12.27 -2.68
N ASP A 221 -7.78 -13.42 -3.35
CA ASP A 221 -7.95 -14.73 -2.71
C ASP A 221 -6.91 -14.95 -1.61
N ARG A 222 -5.66 -14.60 -1.88
CA ARG A 222 -4.60 -14.65 -0.89
C ARG A 222 -4.87 -13.73 0.31
N LEU A 223 -5.37 -12.51 0.10
CA LEU A 223 -5.76 -11.61 1.19
C LEU A 223 -6.89 -12.22 2.01
N PHE A 224 -7.93 -12.74 1.36
CA PHE A 224 -9.13 -13.25 2.02
C PHE A 224 -8.90 -14.55 2.78
N THR A 225 -7.94 -15.38 2.34
CA THR A 225 -7.56 -16.63 2.97
C THR A 225 -6.37 -16.51 3.92
N SER A 226 -5.73 -15.33 3.98
CA SER A 226 -4.56 -15.09 4.83
C SER A 226 -4.89 -15.17 6.32
N GLU A 227 -3.98 -15.72 7.10
CA GLU A 227 -3.98 -15.63 8.57
C GLU A 227 -3.32 -14.33 9.09
N GLY A 228 -3.12 -13.34 8.21
CA GLY A 228 -2.58 -12.03 8.54
C GLY A 228 -3.48 -11.21 9.47
N PRO A 229 -3.05 -10.00 9.84
CA PRO A 229 -3.73 -9.15 10.83
C PRO A 229 -5.16 -8.76 10.43
N TYR A 230 -5.44 -8.74 9.13
CA TYR A 230 -6.77 -8.37 8.58
C TYR A 230 -7.70 -9.56 8.34
N LYS A 231 -7.31 -10.77 8.73
CA LYS A 231 -8.12 -11.98 8.51
C LYS A 231 -9.58 -11.84 8.93
N TRP A 232 -9.84 -11.15 10.04
CA TRP A 232 -11.17 -10.97 10.59
C TRP A 232 -12.05 -10.07 9.75
N LEU A 233 -11.46 -9.04 9.11
CA LEU A 233 -12.15 -8.14 8.21
C LEU A 233 -12.63 -8.86 6.94
N PHE A 234 -11.85 -9.81 6.44
CA PHE A 234 -12.11 -10.51 5.19
C PHE A 234 -12.78 -11.89 5.34
N LYS A 235 -12.96 -12.42 6.55
CA LYS A 235 -13.72 -13.68 6.79
C LYS A 235 -15.17 -13.65 6.29
N GLN A 236 -15.73 -12.48 6.04
CA GLN A 236 -17.05 -12.32 5.45
C GLN A 236 -17.11 -12.62 3.95
N VAL A 237 -15.97 -12.76 3.29
CA VAL A 237 -15.90 -13.07 1.86
C VAL A 237 -16.18 -14.57 1.66
N ALA A 238 -17.21 -14.87 0.86
CA ALA A 238 -17.57 -16.23 0.52
C ALA A 238 -16.70 -16.76 -0.62
N ARG A 239 -16.43 -15.92 -1.62
CA ARG A 239 -15.59 -16.26 -2.78
C ARG A 239 -15.23 -15.05 -3.61
N VAL A 240 -14.14 -15.15 -4.36
CA VAL A 240 -13.72 -14.25 -5.43
C VAL A 240 -13.59 -15.03 -6.73
N GLY A 241 -13.92 -14.42 -7.86
CA GLY A 241 -13.83 -15.08 -9.15
C GLY A 241 -14.05 -14.16 -10.34
N PHE A 242 -14.17 -14.77 -11.52
CA PHE A 242 -14.40 -14.09 -12.79
C PHE A 242 -15.73 -14.53 -13.41
N ASP A 243 -16.59 -13.56 -13.67
CA ASP A 243 -17.83 -13.73 -14.42
C ASP A 243 -17.54 -13.51 -15.90
N ARG A 244 -17.70 -14.57 -16.71
CA ARG A 244 -17.40 -14.54 -18.14
C ARG A 244 -18.45 -13.77 -18.94
N GLU A 245 -19.71 -13.80 -18.51
CA GLU A 245 -20.82 -13.16 -19.21
C GLU A 245 -20.72 -11.63 -19.05
N GLN A 246 -20.45 -11.18 -17.83
CA GLN A 246 -20.29 -9.75 -17.52
C GLN A 246 -18.88 -9.24 -17.78
N ASN A 247 -17.92 -10.12 -18.05
CA ASN A 247 -16.49 -9.79 -18.19
C ASN A 247 -15.92 -9.05 -16.95
N ALA A 248 -16.41 -9.37 -15.76
CA ALA A 248 -16.11 -8.72 -14.49
C ALA A 248 -15.48 -9.67 -13.47
N ILE A 249 -14.60 -9.13 -12.63
CA ILE A 249 -14.20 -9.81 -11.40
C ILE A 249 -15.31 -9.60 -10.37
N PHE A 250 -15.68 -10.64 -9.63
CA PHE A 250 -16.67 -10.51 -8.57
C PHE A 250 -16.12 -10.96 -7.21
N ILE A 251 -16.65 -10.35 -6.16
CA ILE A 251 -16.48 -10.73 -4.76
C ILE A 251 -17.87 -10.95 -4.18
N ASP A 252 -18.14 -12.16 -3.68
CA ASP A 252 -19.38 -12.51 -2.98
C ASP A 252 -19.14 -12.52 -1.46
N LEU A 253 -20.05 -11.92 -0.71
CA LEU A 253 -20.07 -11.94 0.74
C LEU A 253 -21.12 -12.94 1.25
N PHE A 254 -20.90 -13.50 2.44
CA PHE A 254 -21.91 -14.30 3.14
C PHE A 254 -23.13 -13.44 3.50
N ASP A 255 -22.90 -12.24 4.02
CA ASP A 255 -23.92 -11.28 4.42
C ASP A 255 -23.64 -9.89 3.84
N PRO A 256 -24.67 -9.03 3.64
CA PRO A 256 -24.47 -7.67 3.18
C PRO A 256 -23.60 -6.88 4.18
N ASN A 257 -22.64 -6.10 3.64
CA ASN A 257 -21.87 -5.21 4.45
C ASN A 257 -21.62 -3.89 3.69
N PRO A 258 -22.30 -2.79 4.05
CA PRO A 258 -22.16 -1.50 3.35
C PRO A 258 -20.77 -0.88 3.51
N LEU A 259 -19.97 -1.32 4.49
CA LEU A 259 -18.63 -0.82 4.73
C LEU A 259 -17.54 -1.64 4.00
N PHE A 260 -17.89 -2.79 3.40
CA PHE A 260 -16.90 -3.67 2.75
C PHE A 260 -16.15 -2.99 1.60
N VAL A 261 -16.82 -2.14 0.84
CA VAL A 261 -16.21 -1.41 -0.29
C VAL A 261 -15.03 -0.53 0.16
N PHE A 262 -15.07 0.01 1.37
CA PHE A 262 -13.97 0.82 1.93
C PHE A 262 -12.75 -0.06 2.27
N ALA A 263 -12.96 -1.30 2.69
CA ALA A 263 -11.86 -2.25 2.90
C ALA A 263 -11.03 -2.47 1.64
N LEU A 264 -11.66 -2.39 0.45
CA LEU A 264 -11.00 -2.53 -0.83
C LEU A 264 -10.23 -1.28 -1.28
N THR A 265 -10.29 -0.17 -0.53
CA THR A 265 -9.51 1.05 -0.78
C THR A 265 -8.27 1.16 0.11
N THR A 266 -8.14 0.28 1.12
CA THR A 266 -7.01 0.29 2.04
C THR A 266 -5.76 -0.31 1.42
N PRO A 267 -4.56 0.07 1.86
CA PRO A 267 -3.31 -0.49 1.34
C PRO A 267 -3.23 -2.02 1.45
N ASN A 268 -3.94 -2.64 2.40
CA ASN A 268 -3.99 -4.10 2.55
C ASN A 268 -4.68 -4.81 1.38
N ALA A 269 -5.66 -4.16 0.77
CA ALA A 269 -6.35 -4.66 -0.41
C ALA A 269 -5.61 -4.35 -1.73
N SER A 270 -4.36 -3.90 -1.65
CA SER A 270 -3.52 -3.66 -2.81
C SER A 270 -3.26 -4.94 -3.59
N ILE A 271 -3.24 -4.81 -4.91
CA ILE A 271 -3.01 -5.93 -5.82
C ILE A 271 -1.51 -6.18 -5.95
N ALA A 272 -1.07 -7.32 -5.42
CA ALA A 272 0.30 -7.78 -5.46
C ALA A 272 0.38 -9.11 -6.21
N THR A 273 1.03 -9.12 -7.37
CA THR A 273 1.07 -10.30 -8.26
C THR A 273 1.82 -11.48 -7.62
N LYS A 274 1.72 -12.67 -8.19
CA LYS A 274 2.55 -13.83 -7.80
C LYS A 274 4.01 -13.70 -8.22
N ARG A 275 4.32 -12.78 -9.13
CA ARG A 275 5.69 -12.54 -9.58
C ARG A 275 6.46 -11.80 -8.49
N TYR A 276 7.76 -12.06 -8.43
CA TYR A 276 8.66 -11.49 -7.42
C TYR A 276 9.85 -10.81 -8.07
N GLN A 277 10.23 -9.68 -7.48
CA GLN A 277 11.54 -9.08 -7.63
C GLN A 277 12.42 -9.48 -6.46
N VAL A 278 13.70 -9.77 -6.71
CA VAL A 278 14.69 -10.07 -5.68
C VAL A 278 15.59 -8.86 -5.46
N LEU A 279 15.64 -8.35 -4.24
CA LEU A 279 16.43 -7.20 -3.82
C LEU A 279 17.32 -7.62 -2.64
N GLY A 280 18.57 -7.99 -2.92
CA GLY A 280 19.44 -8.57 -1.91
C GLY A 280 18.85 -9.87 -1.34
N GLN A 281 18.58 -9.88 -0.05
CA GLN A 281 17.94 -11.03 0.63
C GLN A 281 16.40 -10.99 0.62
N HIS A 282 15.82 -9.90 0.14
CA HIS A 282 14.38 -9.69 0.17
C HIS A 282 13.71 -10.13 -1.13
N ARG A 283 12.55 -10.75 -1.02
CA ARG A 283 11.65 -11.06 -2.13
C ARG A 283 10.42 -10.19 -2.02
N VAL A 284 10.21 -9.33 -3.01
CA VAL A 284 9.10 -8.37 -3.05
C VAL A 284 8.20 -8.71 -4.23
N ARG A 285 6.90 -8.75 -4.01
CA ARG A 285 5.93 -8.99 -5.08
C ARG A 285 5.92 -7.82 -6.06
N VAL A 286 5.72 -8.12 -7.33
CA VAL A 286 5.59 -7.11 -8.36
C VAL A 286 4.23 -6.43 -8.23
N GLY A 287 4.24 -5.10 -8.18
CA GLY A 287 3.07 -4.23 -8.07
C GLY A 287 2.83 -3.40 -9.32
N THR A 288 1.88 -2.46 -9.21
CA THR A 288 1.44 -1.57 -10.29
C THR A 288 1.63 -0.09 -9.96
N GLY A 289 2.03 0.24 -8.74
CA GLY A 289 2.00 1.58 -8.17
C GLY A 289 2.87 2.63 -8.85
N PRO A 290 2.71 3.91 -8.46
CA PRO A 290 3.46 5.05 -9.06
C PRO A 290 4.95 5.03 -8.78
N LEU A 291 5.39 4.28 -7.78
CA LEU A 291 6.79 4.07 -7.43
C LEU A 291 7.09 2.57 -7.38
N HIS A 292 8.30 2.17 -7.75
CA HIS A 292 8.77 0.80 -7.58
C HIS A 292 10.05 0.75 -6.74
N LEU A 293 10.19 -0.28 -5.92
CA LEU A 293 11.34 -0.48 -5.06
C LEU A 293 12.50 -1.05 -5.88
N THR A 294 13.66 -0.40 -5.82
CA THR A 294 14.88 -0.83 -6.54
C THR A 294 16.00 -1.26 -5.62
N HIS A 295 15.94 -0.87 -4.34
CA HIS A 295 16.93 -1.25 -3.34
C HIS A 295 16.29 -1.34 -1.96
N TRP A 296 16.70 -2.34 -1.19
CA TRP A 296 16.27 -2.56 0.19
C TRP A 296 17.39 -3.20 1.00
N ASP A 297 17.87 -2.48 2.00
CA ASP A 297 18.81 -2.97 3.00
C ASP A 297 18.45 -2.45 4.42
N ASP A 298 19.26 -2.78 5.42
CA ASP A 298 19.04 -2.39 6.82
C ASP A 298 19.13 -0.86 7.06
N LYS A 299 19.64 -0.10 6.10
CA LYS A 299 19.86 1.35 6.22
C LYS A 299 18.84 2.17 5.46
N LYS A 300 18.39 1.66 4.30
CA LYS A 300 17.49 2.43 3.42
C LYS A 300 16.70 1.56 2.46
N LEU A 301 15.58 2.15 2.01
CA LEU A 301 14.87 1.72 0.82
C LEU A 301 14.98 2.80 -0.27
N VAL A 302 15.05 2.39 -1.52
CA VAL A 302 15.06 3.31 -2.66
C VAL A 302 13.86 3.03 -3.54
N LEU A 303 12.99 4.03 -3.64
CA LEU A 303 11.81 4.03 -4.49
C LEU A 303 12.10 4.88 -5.73
N VAL A 304 11.82 4.34 -6.92
CA VAL A 304 12.03 5.01 -8.20
C VAL A 304 10.69 5.14 -8.92
N ARG A 305 10.51 6.23 -9.63
CA ARG A 305 9.29 6.52 -10.39
C ARG A 305 8.99 5.42 -11.41
N ASN A 306 7.75 4.96 -11.42
CA ASN A 306 7.20 4.12 -12.48
C ASN A 306 6.80 5.01 -13.66
N SER A 307 7.61 5.04 -14.72
CA SER A 307 7.34 5.85 -15.92
C SER A 307 6.14 5.32 -16.74
N GLN A 308 5.76 4.07 -16.53
CA GLN A 308 4.64 3.41 -17.23
C GLN A 308 3.34 3.39 -16.39
N TYR A 309 3.29 4.20 -15.35
CA TYR A 309 2.12 4.24 -14.48
C TYR A 309 0.86 4.70 -15.22
N PHE A 310 -0.22 3.96 -15.07
CA PHE A 310 -1.46 4.16 -15.83
C PHE A 310 -2.29 5.39 -15.40
N ALA A 311 -1.97 5.99 -14.25
CA ALA A 311 -2.62 7.19 -13.71
C ALA A 311 -1.60 8.32 -13.53
N THR A 312 -1.88 9.32 -12.69
CA THR A 312 -0.94 10.39 -12.37
C THR A 312 0.27 9.83 -11.63
N GLY A 313 1.42 9.81 -12.31
CA GLY A 313 2.66 9.25 -11.78
C GLY A 313 3.36 10.12 -10.75
N ALA A 314 4.45 9.59 -10.19
CA ALA A 314 5.28 10.30 -9.24
C ALA A 314 6.00 11.48 -9.91
N LEU A 315 6.10 12.61 -9.19
CA LEU A 315 6.78 13.81 -9.67
C LEU A 315 8.30 13.73 -9.45
N LEU A 316 8.74 13.12 -8.35
CA LEU A 316 10.14 12.84 -8.08
C LEU A 316 10.63 11.63 -8.87
N SER A 317 11.87 11.62 -9.30
CA SER A 317 12.48 10.47 -9.95
C SER A 317 12.86 9.38 -8.94
N THR A 318 13.31 9.79 -7.75
CA THR A 318 13.80 8.89 -6.72
C THR A 318 13.43 9.39 -5.33
N ILE A 319 13.04 8.49 -4.44
CA ILE A 319 12.83 8.76 -3.02
C ILE A 319 13.67 7.75 -2.23
N ASN A 320 14.59 8.26 -1.41
CA ASN A 320 15.36 7.47 -0.47
C ASN A 320 14.69 7.51 0.90
N LEU A 321 14.26 6.39 1.44
CA LEU A 321 13.75 6.25 2.80
C LEU A 321 14.89 5.73 3.68
N CYS A 322 15.52 6.60 4.48
CA CYS A 322 16.68 6.29 5.29
C CYS A 322 16.28 6.14 6.76
N HIS A 323 16.69 5.05 7.41
CA HIS A 323 16.39 4.78 8.83
C HIS A 323 17.22 5.66 9.76
N GLU A 324 18.42 6.04 9.32
CA GLU A 324 19.35 6.92 10.04
C GLU A 324 19.83 8.03 9.12
N GLY A 325 20.41 9.08 9.68
CA GLY A 325 21.10 10.13 8.93
C GLY A 325 20.60 11.52 9.22
N LYS A 326 21.50 12.47 9.03
CA LYS A 326 21.23 13.92 8.98
C LYS A 326 21.21 14.35 7.53
N SER A 327 20.39 15.35 7.25
CA SER A 327 20.02 15.76 5.92
C SER A 327 21.11 16.43 5.12
N LEU A 328 20.92 16.33 3.84
CA LEU A 328 21.51 17.05 2.73
C LEU A 328 20.49 18.08 2.18
N ASP A 329 20.73 18.66 1.03
CA ASP A 329 20.05 19.83 0.47
C ASP A 329 18.53 19.72 0.25
N SER A 330 17.97 18.51 0.14
CA SER A 330 16.52 18.27 0.02
C SER A 330 16.12 17.08 0.88
N PHE A 331 15.39 17.33 1.96
CA PHE A 331 14.96 16.28 2.89
C PHE A 331 13.57 16.49 3.48
N LEU A 332 13.03 15.40 3.98
CA LEU A 332 11.83 15.30 4.79
C LEU A 332 12.13 14.41 6.01
N SER A 333 11.72 14.81 7.20
CA SER A 333 11.82 13.99 8.41
C SER A 333 10.51 13.99 9.17
N PHE A 334 10.21 12.85 9.82
CA PHE A 334 9.04 12.70 10.69
C PHE A 334 9.39 12.86 12.17
N GLU A 335 10.58 13.35 12.48
CA GLU A 335 10.96 13.77 13.83
C GLU A 335 11.31 15.25 13.85
N ALA A 336 11.03 15.90 15.01
CA ALA A 336 11.40 17.30 15.22
C ALA A 336 12.92 17.42 15.35
N GLU A 337 13.57 17.99 14.33
CA GLU A 337 15.00 18.23 14.32
C GLU A 337 15.36 19.69 14.69
N ASN A 338 14.41 20.63 14.51
CA ASN A 338 14.62 22.07 14.75
C ASN A 338 13.27 22.81 14.94
N HIS A 339 13.34 24.15 15.02
CA HIS A 339 12.19 25.03 15.25
C HIS A 339 11.23 25.18 14.04
N GLU A 340 11.55 24.64 12.88
CA GLU A 340 10.72 24.72 11.66
C GLU A 340 9.82 23.49 11.46
N SER A 341 9.59 22.70 12.52
CA SER A 341 8.74 21.51 12.45
C SER A 341 7.26 21.89 12.49
N GLU A 342 6.49 21.34 11.57
CA GLU A 342 5.04 21.48 11.50
C GLU A 342 4.39 20.28 12.25
N LYS A 343 3.41 20.56 13.11
CA LYS A 343 2.59 19.54 13.78
C LYS A 343 1.26 19.39 13.05
N HIS A 344 0.94 18.18 12.68
CA HIS A 344 -0.30 17.85 12.00
C HIS A 344 -1.13 16.89 12.87
N PRO A 345 -2.37 17.24 13.24
CA PRO A 345 -3.27 16.32 13.92
C PRO A 345 -3.62 15.17 12.96
N ILE A 346 -3.65 13.95 13.49
CA ILE A 346 -3.98 12.76 12.72
C ILE A 346 -5.06 11.94 13.42
N GLN A 347 -5.83 11.18 12.68
CA GLN A 347 -6.81 10.22 13.20
C GLN A 347 -6.10 8.92 13.61
N ALA A 348 -5.24 9.06 14.58
CA ALA A 348 -4.62 7.99 15.32
C ALA A 348 -4.79 8.30 16.80
N PHE A 349 -4.78 7.30 17.65
CA PHE A 349 -4.87 7.52 19.08
C PHE A 349 -4.05 6.50 19.86
N SER A 350 -3.57 6.93 21.01
CA SER A 350 -2.94 6.03 21.98
C SER A 350 -4.00 5.42 22.89
N THR A 351 -3.85 4.13 23.18
CA THR A 351 -4.74 3.39 24.08
C THR A 351 -3.95 2.43 24.95
N LEU A 352 -4.44 2.20 26.15
CA LEU A 352 -4.03 1.07 26.98
C LEU A 352 -5.02 -0.07 26.78
N ALA A 353 -4.52 -1.22 26.38
CA ALA A 353 -5.27 -2.47 26.46
C ALA A 353 -4.89 -3.15 27.79
N ILE A 354 -5.88 -3.69 28.47
CA ILE A 354 -5.77 -4.15 29.84
C ILE A 354 -6.08 -5.63 29.95
N ARG A 355 -5.14 -6.40 30.51
CA ARG A 355 -5.32 -7.80 30.87
C ARG A 355 -4.36 -8.12 32.01
N LEU A 356 -4.87 -8.19 33.24
CA LEU A 356 -4.04 -8.56 34.39
C LEU A 356 -3.50 -9.98 34.23
N ARG A 357 -2.22 -10.17 34.52
CA ARG A 357 -1.58 -11.49 34.61
C ARG A 357 -2.14 -12.26 35.80
N ASP A 358 -2.25 -13.58 35.69
CA ASP A 358 -2.66 -14.43 36.82
C ASP A 358 -1.69 -14.34 38.02
N SER A 359 -0.41 -14.06 37.75
CA SER A 359 0.63 -13.82 38.75
C SER A 359 0.66 -12.37 39.28
N GLY A 360 -0.22 -11.49 38.80
CA GLY A 360 -0.28 -10.08 39.17
C GLY A 360 -0.77 -9.87 40.60
N SER A 361 -0.34 -8.77 41.21
CA SER A 361 -0.69 -8.41 42.58
C SER A 361 -1.83 -7.40 42.70
N ILE A 362 -2.34 -6.89 41.56
CA ILE A 362 -3.36 -5.84 41.53
C ILE A 362 -4.75 -6.46 41.57
N THR A 363 -5.59 -5.98 42.49
CA THR A 363 -7.01 -6.37 42.55
C THR A 363 -7.83 -5.67 41.49
N LYS A 364 -9.05 -6.16 41.22
CA LYS A 364 -9.98 -5.51 40.26
C LYS A 364 -10.33 -4.08 40.67
N ASP A 365 -10.55 -3.85 41.97
CA ASP A 365 -10.85 -2.50 42.50
C ASP A 365 -9.64 -1.59 42.39
N GLY A 366 -8.45 -2.10 42.71
CA GLY A 366 -7.19 -1.39 42.51
C GLY A 366 -6.94 -1.01 41.02
N LEU A 367 -7.27 -1.91 40.09
CA LEU A 367 -7.21 -1.62 38.67
C LEU A 367 -8.19 -0.49 38.27
N ALA A 368 -9.44 -0.55 38.73
CA ALA A 368 -10.44 0.48 38.42
C ALA A 368 -9.98 1.86 38.95
N ALA A 369 -9.45 1.92 40.17
CA ALA A 369 -8.89 3.13 40.74
C ALA A 369 -7.69 3.66 39.93
N LEU A 370 -6.76 2.76 39.53
CA LEU A 370 -5.61 3.10 38.69
C LEU A 370 -6.03 3.69 37.35
N LEU A 371 -6.96 3.06 36.64
CA LEU A 371 -7.41 3.51 35.33
C LEU A 371 -8.11 4.87 35.42
N THR A 372 -8.93 5.09 36.43
CA THR A 372 -9.57 6.38 36.70
C THR A 372 -8.51 7.46 37.00
N PHE A 373 -7.50 7.14 37.79
CA PHE A 373 -6.41 8.06 38.06
C PHE A 373 -5.61 8.41 36.80
N ILE A 374 -5.25 7.42 35.96
CA ILE A 374 -4.59 7.67 34.68
C ILE A 374 -5.47 8.57 33.80
N GLN A 375 -6.77 8.32 33.74
CA GLN A 375 -7.71 9.15 32.96
C GLN A 375 -7.68 10.62 33.43
N GLN A 376 -7.65 10.89 34.72
CA GLN A 376 -7.59 12.24 35.27
C GLN A 376 -6.23 12.93 34.98
N GLN A 377 -5.14 12.20 35.06
CA GLN A 377 -3.80 12.74 34.80
C GLN A 377 -3.56 13.11 33.33
N ARG A 378 -4.41 12.62 32.40
CA ARG A 378 -4.32 12.97 30.98
C ARG A 378 -4.44 14.46 30.73
N LEU A 379 -5.27 15.19 31.48
CA LEU A 379 -5.47 16.64 31.34
C LEU A 379 -4.16 17.41 31.51
N ILE A 380 -3.43 17.10 32.59
CA ILE A 380 -2.14 17.76 32.88
C ILE A 380 -1.11 17.49 31.78
N TYR A 381 -1.03 16.24 31.33
CA TYR A 381 -0.08 15.87 30.27
C TYR A 381 -0.46 16.50 28.92
N SER A 382 -1.75 16.53 28.59
CA SER A 382 -2.30 17.18 27.39
C SER A 382 -1.89 18.65 27.30
N GLU A 383 -2.08 19.39 28.38
CA GLU A 383 -1.69 20.82 28.47
C GLU A 383 -0.19 21.02 28.30
N GLN A 384 0.63 20.17 28.93
CA GLN A 384 2.10 20.25 28.85
C GLN A 384 2.65 19.94 27.46
N GLN A 385 2.04 18.99 26.74
CA GLN A 385 2.53 18.54 25.43
C GLN A 385 1.80 19.19 24.24
N GLY A 386 0.68 19.85 24.48
CA GLY A 386 -0.17 20.42 23.43
C GLY A 386 -0.78 19.34 22.52
N ILE A 387 -1.24 18.23 23.12
CA ILE A 387 -1.91 17.13 22.42
C ILE A 387 -3.33 16.97 22.94
N ASP A 388 -4.25 16.57 22.06
CA ASP A 388 -5.66 16.46 22.42
C ASP A 388 -5.96 15.15 23.14
N ILE A 389 -6.74 15.23 24.23
CA ILE A 389 -7.27 14.03 24.89
C ILE A 389 -8.46 13.46 24.12
N ILE A 390 -8.69 12.17 24.24
CA ILE A 390 -9.91 11.55 23.76
C ILE A 390 -11.01 11.82 24.79
N SER A 391 -12.02 12.58 24.37
CA SER A 391 -13.09 13.08 25.22
C SER A 391 -14.50 12.66 24.83
N HIS A 392 -14.69 12.06 23.66
CA HIS A 392 -16.01 11.73 23.12
C HIS A 392 -16.35 10.25 23.12
N PHE A 393 -15.37 9.39 23.40
CA PHE A 393 -15.61 7.97 23.63
C PHE A 393 -14.61 7.41 24.65
N GLY A 394 -14.96 6.29 25.27
CA GLY A 394 -14.04 5.56 26.12
C GLY A 394 -13.74 6.22 27.46
N LEU A 395 -14.70 6.96 28.03
CA LEU A 395 -14.54 7.57 29.33
C LEU A 395 -15.06 6.66 30.43
N LEU A 396 -14.29 6.59 31.54
CA LEU A 396 -14.75 5.96 32.77
C LEU A 396 -15.63 6.94 33.56
N ASN A 397 -16.74 6.47 34.07
CA ASN A 397 -17.76 7.30 34.76
C ASN A 397 -17.46 7.55 36.24
N HIS A 398 -16.26 7.22 36.73
CA HIS A 398 -15.92 7.38 38.13
C HIS A 398 -14.97 8.56 38.33
N GLU A 399 -15.30 9.41 39.31
CA GLU A 399 -14.44 10.43 39.83
C GLU A 399 -13.89 9.94 41.18
N TYR A 400 -12.58 9.84 41.29
CA TYR A 400 -11.89 9.67 42.60
C TYR A 400 -11.32 11.01 43.01
N SER A 401 -11.60 11.44 44.23
CA SER A 401 -11.10 12.71 44.76
C SER A 401 -9.70 12.62 45.33
N GLU A 402 -9.20 11.40 45.56
CA GLU A 402 -7.91 11.16 46.22
C GLU A 402 -7.01 10.27 45.36
N TYR A 403 -5.68 10.42 45.55
CA TYR A 403 -4.69 9.55 44.93
C TYR A 403 -4.87 8.11 45.41
N PRO A 404 -5.03 7.13 44.52
CA PRO A 404 -5.12 5.73 44.94
C PRO A 404 -3.76 5.30 45.52
N VAL A 405 -3.78 4.67 46.69
CA VAL A 405 -2.59 4.04 47.30
C VAL A 405 -2.64 2.55 46.96
N LEU A 406 -1.75 2.14 46.08
CA LEU A 406 -1.67 0.76 45.60
C LEU A 406 -0.32 0.14 45.96
N SER A 407 -0.22 -1.17 45.93
CA SER A 407 1.03 -1.89 46.17
C SER A 407 1.16 -3.06 45.19
N GLY A 408 2.40 -3.39 44.86
CA GLY A 408 2.71 -4.49 43.95
C GLY A 408 3.48 -4.05 42.72
N GLU A 409 3.45 -4.87 41.67
CA GLU A 409 4.11 -4.62 40.39
C GLU A 409 3.11 -4.67 39.26
N ILE A 410 3.26 -3.76 38.30
CA ILE A 410 2.56 -3.77 37.02
C ILE A 410 3.55 -3.79 35.85
N VAL A 411 3.28 -4.56 34.83
CA VAL A 411 4.14 -4.67 33.65
C VAL A 411 3.45 -4.06 32.43
N ILE A 412 4.13 -3.07 31.83
CA ILE A 412 3.64 -2.37 30.63
C ILE A 412 4.39 -2.91 29.40
N GLY A 413 3.67 -3.55 28.48
CA GLY A 413 4.17 -3.85 27.15
C GLY A 413 4.03 -2.64 26.23
N HIS A 414 5.02 -2.42 25.38
CA HIS A 414 4.98 -1.38 24.36
C HIS A 414 5.79 -1.78 23.15
N SER A 415 5.48 -1.22 21.98
CA SER A 415 6.29 -1.42 20.76
C SER A 415 7.74 -1.00 20.99
N GLN A 416 8.69 -1.78 20.49
CA GLN A 416 10.13 -1.52 20.57
C GLN A 416 10.57 -0.25 19.80
N TRP A 417 9.69 0.37 19.01
CA TRP A 417 9.99 1.51 18.15
C TRP A 417 10.39 2.76 18.94
N ARG A 418 11.54 3.35 18.58
CA ARG A 418 12.22 4.42 19.36
C ARG A 418 11.79 5.84 19.00
N LEU A 419 10.58 6.09 18.53
CA LEU A 419 10.13 7.45 18.26
C LEU A 419 10.12 8.29 19.55
N LYS A 420 10.58 9.55 19.49
CA LYS A 420 10.74 10.41 20.68
C LYS A 420 9.45 10.57 21.48
N TYR A 421 8.34 10.84 20.78
CA TYR A 421 7.06 11.05 21.45
C TYR A 421 6.58 9.78 22.19
N LYS A 422 6.85 8.57 21.68
CA LYS A 422 6.53 7.31 22.37
C LYS A 422 7.30 7.16 23.68
N ARG A 423 8.55 7.59 23.71
CA ARG A 423 9.33 7.61 24.96
C ARG A 423 8.72 8.56 25.98
N HIS A 424 8.30 9.74 25.55
CA HIS A 424 7.63 10.70 26.45
C HIS A 424 6.33 10.14 27.01
N LEU A 425 5.53 9.48 26.18
CA LEU A 425 4.27 8.87 26.61
C LEU A 425 4.50 7.70 27.59
N ILE A 426 5.47 6.82 27.32
CA ILE A 426 5.82 5.71 28.22
C ILE A 426 6.36 6.25 29.55
N ASN A 427 7.23 7.25 29.53
CA ASN A 427 7.77 7.86 30.75
C ASN A 427 6.66 8.50 31.58
N TRP A 428 5.79 9.30 30.94
CA TRP A 428 4.62 9.88 31.62
C TRP A 428 3.72 8.82 32.26
N LEU A 429 3.43 7.76 31.54
CA LEU A 429 2.58 6.67 32.03
C LEU A 429 3.25 5.96 33.21
N THR A 430 4.54 5.67 33.11
CA THR A 430 5.34 5.07 34.20
C THR A 430 5.33 5.94 35.45
N GLU A 431 5.69 7.22 35.34
CA GLU A 431 5.69 8.17 36.43
C GLU A 431 4.29 8.35 37.06
N THR A 432 3.25 8.35 36.22
CA THR A 432 1.87 8.46 36.70
C THR A 432 1.47 7.24 37.52
N ILE A 433 1.81 6.04 37.09
CA ILE A 433 1.49 4.81 37.80
C ILE A 433 2.31 4.71 39.10
N GLU A 434 3.60 5.06 39.08
CA GLU A 434 4.47 5.02 40.26
C GLU A 434 4.02 5.96 41.38
N LYS A 435 3.33 7.07 41.07
CA LYS A 435 2.71 7.95 42.06
C LYS A 435 1.68 7.23 42.94
N THR A 436 1.10 6.13 42.47
CA THR A 436 0.15 5.33 43.24
C THR A 436 0.81 4.35 44.22
N GLY A 437 2.14 4.20 44.16
CA GLY A 437 2.91 3.24 44.99
C GLY A 437 3.20 1.91 44.28
N LEU A 438 2.69 1.70 43.04
CA LEU A 438 3.03 0.54 42.25
C LEU A 438 4.45 0.63 41.67
N LYS A 439 5.13 -0.51 41.59
CA LYS A 439 6.37 -0.64 40.81
C LYS A 439 6.03 -0.90 39.37
N VAL A 440 6.66 -0.16 38.44
CA VAL A 440 6.41 -0.32 37.00
C VAL A 440 7.61 -0.99 36.34
N ARG A 441 7.34 -1.99 35.54
CA ARG A 441 8.31 -2.63 34.63
C ARG A 441 7.85 -2.51 33.20
N CYS A 442 8.67 -1.91 32.33
CA CYS A 442 8.40 -1.79 30.90
C CYS A 442 9.04 -2.96 30.14
N LEU A 443 8.26 -3.56 29.22
CA LEU A 443 8.68 -4.66 28.36
C LEU A 443 8.54 -4.25 26.89
N PRO A 444 9.65 -4.06 26.15
CA PRO A 444 9.59 -3.78 24.73
C PRO A 444 9.18 -5.03 23.93
N ILE A 445 8.23 -4.88 23.01
CA ILE A 445 7.69 -5.92 22.14
C ILE A 445 8.19 -5.66 20.73
N SER A 446 8.92 -6.60 20.15
CA SER A 446 9.49 -6.49 18.80
C SER A 446 8.46 -6.77 17.70
N ASP A 447 7.53 -7.69 17.94
CA ASP A 447 6.48 -8.08 17.01
C ASP A 447 5.11 -8.09 17.70
N LEU A 448 4.28 -7.11 17.37
CA LEU A 448 2.91 -7.01 17.89
C LEU A 448 1.96 -8.04 17.25
N ASP A 449 2.34 -8.69 16.15
CA ASP A 449 1.56 -9.82 15.60
C ASP A 449 1.59 -11.02 16.54
N ALA A 450 2.70 -11.21 17.25
CA ALA A 450 2.88 -12.26 18.25
C ALA A 450 2.38 -11.87 19.65
N ILE A 451 1.42 -10.94 19.77
CA ILE A 451 0.95 -10.42 21.07
C ILE A 451 0.41 -11.50 22.00
N ASP A 452 -0.11 -12.59 21.45
CA ASP A 452 -0.62 -13.72 22.23
C ASP A 452 0.45 -14.35 23.14
N GLU A 453 1.72 -14.31 22.75
CA GLU A 453 2.86 -14.82 23.53
C GLU A 453 3.20 -13.94 24.75
N TYR A 454 2.63 -12.73 24.81
CA TYR A 454 2.89 -11.75 25.88
C TYR A 454 1.74 -11.65 26.88
N ARG A 455 0.61 -12.33 26.65
CA ARG A 455 -0.58 -12.23 27.51
C ARG A 455 -0.31 -12.51 28.99
N ASP A 456 0.59 -13.43 29.31
CA ASP A 456 0.95 -13.77 30.70
C ASP A 456 2.21 -13.04 31.20
N LYS A 457 2.78 -12.16 30.37
CA LYS A 457 4.01 -11.42 30.67
C LYS A 457 3.78 -9.95 30.99
N ILE A 458 2.67 -9.37 30.52
CA ILE A 458 2.31 -7.95 30.67
C ILE A 458 0.88 -7.80 31.19
N ASP A 459 0.62 -6.70 31.88
CA ASP A 459 -0.70 -6.35 32.43
C ASP A 459 -1.39 -5.27 31.60
N LEU A 460 -0.60 -4.33 31.08
CA LEU A 460 -1.03 -3.23 30.23
C LEU A 460 -0.26 -3.27 28.93
N LEU A 461 -0.94 -3.07 27.81
CA LEU A 461 -0.31 -2.90 26.51
C LEU A 461 -0.59 -1.48 26.02
N LEU A 462 0.47 -0.67 25.86
CA LEU A 462 0.38 0.65 25.24
C LEU A 462 0.49 0.51 23.74
N CYS A 463 -0.60 0.80 23.05
CA CYS A 463 -0.71 0.80 21.58
C CYS A 463 -0.97 2.20 21.04
N GLU A 464 -0.55 2.41 19.80
CA GLU A 464 -1.03 3.48 18.94
C GLU A 464 -1.82 2.87 17.81
N GLU A 465 -3.01 3.36 17.64
CA GLU A 465 -4.00 2.85 16.72
C GLU A 465 -4.31 3.91 15.66
N LEU A 466 -4.33 3.49 14.40
CA LEU A 466 -4.74 4.33 13.27
C LEU A 466 -6.21 4.08 12.96
N LEU A 467 -6.96 5.13 12.64
CA LEU A 467 -8.31 5.01 12.11
C LEU A 467 -8.30 5.30 10.62
N GLU A 468 -8.72 4.33 9.85
CA GLU A 468 -8.91 4.47 8.40
C GLU A 468 -10.10 5.39 8.09
N GLN A 469 -10.21 5.82 6.84
CA GLN A 469 -11.28 6.70 6.39
C GLN A 469 -12.33 5.97 5.52
N PRO A 470 -13.60 6.37 5.57
CA PRO A 470 -14.21 7.37 6.46
C PRO A 470 -14.28 6.88 7.92
N SER A 471 -14.54 7.76 8.88
CA SER A 471 -14.55 7.47 10.33
C SER A 471 -15.34 6.20 10.66
N ARG A 472 -16.56 6.08 10.13
CA ARG A 472 -17.40 4.89 10.31
C ARG A 472 -16.72 3.59 9.89
N TYR A 473 -16.00 3.60 8.77
CA TYR A 473 -15.21 2.46 8.35
C TYR A 473 -13.99 2.26 9.25
N GLY A 474 -13.30 3.32 9.63
CA GLY A 474 -12.14 3.25 10.51
C GLY A 474 -12.45 2.62 11.87
N LEU A 475 -13.60 2.97 12.48
CA LEU A 475 -14.07 2.35 13.72
C LEU A 475 -14.38 0.86 13.53
N TYR A 476 -15.06 0.51 12.44
CA TYR A 476 -15.37 -0.88 12.11
C TYR A 476 -14.11 -1.71 11.90
N ASP A 477 -13.18 -1.22 11.09
CA ASP A 477 -11.88 -1.84 10.84
C ASP A 477 -11.12 -2.05 12.14
N TRP A 478 -10.99 -1.00 12.93
CA TRP A 478 -10.27 -1.03 14.22
C TRP A 478 -10.88 -2.04 15.19
N LEU A 479 -12.21 -2.09 15.34
CA LEU A 479 -12.88 -3.05 16.22
C LEU A 479 -12.60 -4.51 15.85
N LEU A 480 -12.32 -4.81 14.59
CA LEU A 480 -12.02 -6.17 14.11
C LEU A 480 -10.53 -6.51 14.08
N THR A 481 -9.65 -5.52 13.89
CA THR A 481 -8.24 -5.76 13.55
C THR A 481 -7.26 -5.38 14.66
N THR A 482 -7.68 -4.55 15.62
CA THR A 482 -6.79 -3.97 16.64
C THR A 482 -6.09 -5.00 17.51
N THR A 483 -4.79 -4.82 17.67
CA THR A 483 -3.97 -5.60 18.61
C THR A 483 -4.40 -5.39 20.07
N SER A 484 -4.91 -4.20 20.41
CA SER A 484 -5.41 -3.86 21.74
C SER A 484 -6.51 -4.82 22.19
N LEU A 485 -7.53 -5.06 21.36
CA LEU A 485 -8.62 -5.98 21.71
C LEU A 485 -8.18 -7.45 21.66
N ARG A 486 -7.30 -7.83 20.72
CA ARG A 486 -6.71 -9.18 20.70
C ARG A 486 -5.93 -9.49 21.97
N PHE A 487 -5.24 -8.50 22.55
CA PHE A 487 -4.56 -8.66 23.83
C PHE A 487 -5.53 -8.74 25.01
N ALA A 488 -6.47 -7.79 25.09
CA ALA A 488 -7.34 -7.62 26.24
C ALA A 488 -8.38 -8.75 26.41
N LEU A 489 -8.89 -9.29 25.28
CA LEU A 489 -9.91 -10.33 25.26
C LEU A 489 -9.29 -11.73 25.11
N ASN A 490 -9.88 -12.73 25.74
CA ASN A 490 -9.57 -14.11 25.40
C ASN A 490 -10.19 -14.50 24.04
N GLN A 491 -9.88 -15.70 23.54
CA GLN A 491 -10.31 -16.12 22.22
C GLN A 491 -11.84 -16.15 22.08
N ASP A 492 -12.55 -16.67 23.06
CA ASP A 492 -14.02 -16.77 23.04
C ASP A 492 -14.66 -15.37 23.10
N GLN A 493 -14.17 -14.52 23.98
CA GLN A 493 -14.61 -13.12 24.10
C GLN A 493 -14.36 -12.32 22.83
N PHE A 494 -13.22 -12.56 22.16
CA PHE A 494 -12.91 -11.87 20.91
C PHE A 494 -13.81 -12.36 19.76
N GLU A 495 -14.11 -13.64 19.71
CA GLU A 495 -15.04 -14.20 18.71
C GLU A 495 -16.48 -13.68 18.91
N GLU A 496 -16.96 -13.64 20.16
CA GLU A 496 -18.26 -13.05 20.51
C GLU A 496 -18.30 -11.56 20.12
N HIS A 497 -17.23 -10.82 20.45
CA HIS A 497 -17.09 -9.40 20.07
C HIS A 497 -17.18 -9.23 18.56
N ARG A 498 -16.46 -10.03 17.77
CA ARG A 498 -16.45 -10.00 16.32
C ARG A 498 -17.84 -10.23 15.73
N VAL A 499 -18.55 -11.25 16.23
CA VAL A 499 -19.93 -11.54 15.82
C VAL A 499 -20.85 -10.36 16.12
N ASN A 500 -20.67 -9.71 17.27
CA ASN A 500 -21.47 -8.55 17.64
C ASN A 500 -21.20 -7.34 16.72
N VAL A 501 -19.94 -7.06 16.41
CA VAL A 501 -19.55 -6.01 15.45
C VAL A 501 -20.20 -6.24 14.09
N GLN A 502 -20.16 -7.48 13.58
CA GLN A 502 -20.77 -7.82 12.29
C GLN A 502 -22.30 -7.63 12.29
N LYS A 503 -22.98 -8.00 13.39
CA LYS A 503 -24.43 -7.76 13.53
C LYS A 503 -24.79 -6.28 13.53
N VAL A 504 -24.01 -5.46 14.21
CA VAL A 504 -24.20 -4.01 14.22
C VAL A 504 -24.01 -3.45 12.82
N VAL A 505 -22.94 -3.83 12.13
CA VAL A 505 -22.62 -3.30 10.78
C VAL A 505 -23.65 -3.71 9.73
N ALA A 506 -24.24 -4.89 9.82
CA ALA A 506 -25.26 -5.36 8.88
C ALA A 506 -26.51 -4.44 8.87
N ASN A 507 -26.79 -3.73 9.99
CA ASN A 507 -27.94 -2.86 10.16
C ASN A 507 -27.52 -1.41 10.55
N LEU A 508 -26.26 -1.05 10.31
CA LEU A 508 -25.67 0.19 10.80
C LEU A 508 -26.41 1.43 10.28
N SER A 509 -27.03 2.17 11.18
CA SER A 509 -27.71 3.42 10.90
C SER A 509 -26.86 4.64 11.30
N ASP A 510 -26.13 4.55 12.40
CA ASP A 510 -25.31 5.63 12.97
C ASP A 510 -23.93 5.11 13.41
N GLU A 511 -22.94 5.99 13.29
CA GLU A 511 -21.57 5.77 13.81
C GLU A 511 -21.56 5.56 15.32
N GLN A 512 -22.49 6.16 16.04
CA GLN A 512 -22.62 6.02 17.50
C GLN A 512 -22.75 4.56 17.95
N GLU A 513 -23.37 3.70 17.15
CA GLU A 513 -23.50 2.27 17.46
C GLU A 513 -22.12 1.55 17.56
N LEU A 514 -21.13 1.99 16.75
CA LEU A 514 -19.76 1.48 16.83
C LEU A 514 -18.99 2.06 18.03
N LEU A 515 -19.21 3.34 18.34
CA LEU A 515 -18.64 3.98 19.53
C LEU A 515 -19.15 3.32 20.83
N ASP A 516 -20.41 2.92 20.87
CA ASP A 516 -21.01 2.23 22.02
C ASP A 516 -20.36 0.86 22.26
N LEU A 517 -19.94 0.15 21.20
CA LEU A 517 -19.14 -1.07 21.35
C LEU A 517 -17.78 -0.79 22.01
N ILE A 518 -17.13 0.33 21.66
CA ILE A 518 -15.88 0.74 22.29
C ILE A 518 -16.12 1.10 23.75
N ASN A 519 -17.14 1.91 24.05
CA ASN A 519 -17.53 2.31 25.39
C ASN A 519 -17.78 1.08 26.30
N THR A 520 -18.44 0.04 25.75
CA THR A 520 -18.64 -1.21 26.47
C THR A 520 -17.31 -1.86 26.89
N LYS A 521 -16.30 -1.85 26.01
CA LYS A 521 -14.97 -2.41 26.34
C LYS A 521 -14.23 -1.58 27.39
N VAL A 522 -14.41 -0.26 27.38
CA VAL A 522 -13.85 0.63 28.42
C VAL A 522 -14.53 0.41 29.76
N HIS A 523 -15.85 0.36 29.79
CA HIS A 523 -16.59 0.08 31.03
C HIS A 523 -16.25 -1.30 31.66
N HIS A 524 -15.87 -2.27 30.84
CA HIS A 524 -15.37 -3.56 31.34
C HIS A 524 -13.86 -3.55 31.65
N HIS A 525 -13.21 -2.41 31.62
CA HIS A 525 -11.77 -2.23 31.89
C HIS A 525 -10.88 -3.04 30.94
N HIS A 526 -11.31 -3.27 29.69
CA HIS A 526 -10.47 -3.89 28.67
C HIS A 526 -9.60 -2.87 27.92
N LEU A 527 -10.07 -1.62 27.86
CA LEU A 527 -9.42 -0.52 27.14
C LEU A 527 -9.48 0.78 27.95
N LEU A 528 -8.47 1.63 27.80
CA LEU A 528 -8.50 3.03 28.21
C LEU A 528 -7.87 3.88 27.09
N PRO A 529 -8.67 4.57 26.26
CA PRO A 529 -8.17 5.53 25.28
C PRO A 529 -7.49 6.71 25.98
N LEU A 530 -6.37 7.20 25.42
CA LEU A 530 -5.57 8.24 26.05
C LEU A 530 -5.60 9.55 25.27
N PHE A 531 -4.89 9.65 24.16
CA PHE A 531 -4.63 10.89 23.43
C PHE A 531 -4.79 10.70 21.93
N TRP A 532 -5.22 11.77 21.24
CA TRP A 532 -5.12 11.85 19.80
C TRP A 532 -3.67 12.01 19.35
N GLY A 533 -3.34 11.41 18.23
CA GLY A 533 -2.02 11.47 17.65
C GLY A 533 -1.73 12.76 16.92
N GLN A 534 -0.47 13.13 16.90
CA GLN A 534 0.06 14.20 16.06
C GLN A 534 1.26 13.66 15.29
N LYS A 535 1.34 14.03 14.01
CA LYS A 535 2.53 13.75 13.22
C LYS A 535 3.36 15.02 13.09
N VAL A 536 4.60 14.95 13.51
CA VAL A 536 5.57 16.05 13.39
C VAL A 536 6.32 15.86 12.09
N VAL A 537 6.38 16.91 11.29
CA VAL A 537 7.06 16.90 9.99
C VAL A 537 8.03 18.07 9.92
N THR A 538 9.28 17.78 9.60
CA THR A 538 10.33 18.75 9.30
C THR A 538 10.75 18.59 7.85
N LYS A 539 10.77 19.66 7.09
CA LYS A 539 11.15 19.64 5.66
C LYS A 539 11.98 20.84 5.27
N THR A 540 12.80 20.69 4.24
CA THR A 540 13.44 21.86 3.59
C THR A 540 12.42 22.66 2.78
N LYS A 541 12.69 23.94 2.55
CA LYS A 541 11.82 24.83 1.76
C LYS A 541 11.59 24.35 0.32
N GLN A 542 12.53 23.58 -0.21
CA GLN A 542 12.42 23.01 -1.55
C GLN A 542 11.36 21.90 -1.66
N VAL A 543 11.05 21.20 -0.56
CA VAL A 543 10.07 20.10 -0.57
C VAL A 543 8.66 20.65 -0.52
N SER A 544 7.87 20.28 -1.52
CA SER A 544 6.47 20.65 -1.70
C SER A 544 5.60 19.41 -1.99
N GLY A 545 4.28 19.60 -2.05
CA GLY A 545 3.33 18.50 -2.28
C GLY A 545 3.12 17.61 -1.05
N LEU A 546 3.50 18.09 0.15
CA LEU A 546 3.24 17.38 1.39
C LEU A 546 1.74 17.41 1.68
N GLN A 547 1.08 16.29 1.53
CA GLN A 547 -0.31 16.07 1.91
C GLN A 547 -0.36 14.86 2.84
N LEU A 548 -0.61 15.11 4.12
CA LEU A 548 -0.87 14.06 5.09
C LEU A 548 -2.35 13.72 5.04
N LYS A 549 -2.66 12.46 4.83
CA LYS A 549 -4.02 11.93 5.01
C LYS A 549 -4.41 12.00 6.49
N LYS A 550 -5.70 12.01 6.78
CA LYS A 550 -6.20 12.06 8.16
C LYS A 550 -5.63 10.95 9.05
N ASN A 551 -5.36 9.77 8.51
CA ASN A 551 -4.69 8.67 9.21
C ASN A 551 -3.15 8.82 9.31
N GLY A 552 -2.58 9.95 8.87
CA GLY A 552 -1.15 10.23 8.93
C GLY A 552 -0.31 9.61 7.81
N TYR A 553 -0.92 8.94 6.84
CA TYR A 553 -0.18 8.49 5.65
C TYR A 553 0.16 9.67 4.74
N LEU A 554 1.32 9.59 4.14
CA LEU A 554 1.81 10.56 3.17
C LEU A 554 1.79 9.95 1.77
N ASP A 555 1.20 10.65 0.82
CA ASP A 555 1.26 10.27 -0.58
C ASP A 555 2.64 10.60 -1.17
N LEU A 556 3.59 9.68 -1.05
CA LEU A 556 4.99 9.85 -1.48
C LEU A 556 5.10 10.26 -2.96
N HIS A 557 4.20 9.78 -3.82
CA HIS A 557 4.22 10.09 -5.25
C HIS A 557 3.81 11.54 -5.58
N ARG A 558 3.17 12.25 -4.64
CA ARG A 558 2.78 13.67 -4.80
C ARG A 558 3.87 14.65 -4.39
N LEU A 559 4.91 14.18 -3.73
CA LEU A 559 6.04 15.02 -3.33
C LEU A 559 6.81 15.53 -4.55
N TRP A 560 7.27 16.76 -4.48
CA TRP A 560 8.10 17.37 -5.50
C TRP A 560 9.06 18.41 -4.92
N ASN A 561 10.14 18.70 -5.62
CA ASN A 561 11.09 19.73 -5.24
C ASN A 561 10.78 21.02 -5.99
N ASN A 562 10.54 22.10 -5.24
CA ASN A 562 10.44 23.44 -5.77
C ASN A 562 11.86 23.98 -5.95
N HIS A 563 12.37 23.91 -7.16
CA HIS A 563 13.60 24.63 -7.49
C HIS A 563 13.20 26.08 -7.74
N THR A 564 13.49 26.96 -6.79
CA THR A 564 13.47 28.40 -7.06
C THR A 564 14.41 28.67 -8.24
N LEU A 565 13.84 29.18 -9.32
CA LEU A 565 14.55 29.68 -10.49
C LEU A 565 15.57 30.73 -10.11
#